data_be09f7e58220b7e69fb2de6f80e8d890
#
_entry.id   be09f7e58220b7e69fb2de6f80e8d890
#
_cell.length_a   1.000
_cell.length_b   1.000
_cell.length_c   1.000
_cell.angle_alpha   90.00
_cell.angle_beta   90.00
_cell.angle_gamma   90.00
#
_symmetry.space_group_name_H-M   'P 1'
#
loop_
_entity.id
_entity.type
_entity.pdbx_description
1 polymer ?
#
loop_
_entity_poly.entity_id
_entity_poly.type
_entity_poly.pdbx_seq_one_letter_code
_entity_poly.pdbx_strand_id
1 'polypeptide(L)'
;MKFLVCIKQVVDTSKMEVDPETGRLKRNNANSIMNPVDLNALEAALSLRDRIGGTVTVITMGPPQAEAVLRDAVAMGADDIYLVTDRAFGGADTLATSYTLAAAISKIGMPDLIFCGIESIDSNTAQIGPEIAATLGIADVSGASFISFEKEGGLIVTRQNGSSAEVVELKLPAVVTVLPELNKPRYSSIKGILGKGDAELHIITAADLDIDTARIGIKGSPTQVKRVRPVVPPQKENLRIEEKDPQESVDIPVSYTHLRAHETK
;
A
#
# COMPACT_ATOMS: atom_id res chain seq x y z
N MET A 1 21.79 1.61 9.31
CA MET A 1 20.88 0.68 8.64
C MET A 1 20.36 1.30 7.34
N LYS A 2 20.05 0.46 6.36
CA LYS A 2 19.43 0.90 5.10
C LYS A 2 17.97 0.45 5.09
N PHE A 3 17.07 1.40 5.14
CA PHE A 3 15.63 1.15 5.02
C PHE A 3 15.20 1.45 3.59
N LEU A 4 14.31 0.63 3.05
CA LEU A 4 13.67 0.89 1.77
C LEU A 4 12.15 0.83 1.95
N VAL A 5 11.43 1.77 1.36
CA VAL A 5 9.97 1.83 1.43
C VAL A 5 9.39 1.77 0.03
N CYS A 6 8.54 0.79 -0.23
CA CYS A 6 7.75 0.73 -1.45
C CYS A 6 6.47 1.54 -1.25
N ILE A 7 6.22 2.50 -2.13
CA ILE A 7 5.01 3.31 -2.11
C ILE A 7 4.30 3.24 -3.45
N LYS A 8 3.00 3.53 -3.45
CA LYS A 8 2.18 3.55 -4.65
C LYS A 8 1.42 4.86 -4.79
N GLN A 9 1.42 5.41 -5.99
CA GLN A 9 0.48 6.45 -6.35
C GLN A 9 -0.90 5.83 -6.64
N VAL A 10 -1.92 6.31 -5.97
CA VAL A 10 -3.32 5.88 -6.14
C VAL A 10 -4.22 7.07 -6.40
N VAL A 11 -5.40 6.81 -6.94
CA VAL A 11 -6.40 7.85 -7.13
C VAL A 11 -7.13 8.11 -5.81
N ASP A 12 -7.26 9.38 -5.42
CA ASP A 12 -8.04 9.78 -4.25
C ASP A 12 -9.54 9.58 -4.51
N THR A 13 -10.06 8.44 -4.06
CA THR A 13 -11.48 8.08 -4.23
C THR A 13 -12.40 8.90 -3.33
N SER A 14 -11.89 9.56 -2.28
CA SER A 14 -12.69 10.36 -1.35
C SER A 14 -13.20 11.67 -1.96
N LYS A 15 -12.59 12.12 -3.05
CA LYS A 15 -12.93 13.35 -3.78
C LYS A 15 -13.53 13.09 -5.17
N MET A 16 -13.92 11.85 -5.45
CA MET A 16 -14.55 11.54 -6.72
C MET A 16 -15.97 12.12 -6.79
N GLU A 17 -16.19 13.01 -7.74
CA GLU A 17 -17.52 13.50 -8.09
C GLU A 17 -18.22 12.50 -9.02
N VAL A 18 -19.47 12.22 -8.72
CA VAL A 18 -20.37 11.51 -9.63
C VAL A 18 -20.98 12.52 -10.58
N ASP A 19 -20.88 12.28 -11.88
CA ASP A 19 -21.57 13.07 -12.88
C ASP A 19 -23.09 12.86 -12.70
N PRO A 20 -23.85 13.93 -12.40
CA PRO A 20 -25.26 13.79 -12.09
C PRO A 20 -26.12 13.38 -13.28
N GLU A 21 -25.66 13.59 -14.53
CA GLU A 21 -26.40 13.24 -15.73
C GLU A 21 -26.11 11.81 -16.20
N THR A 22 -24.87 11.37 -16.08
CA THR A 22 -24.44 10.05 -16.59
C THR A 22 -24.29 8.99 -15.50
N GLY A 23 -24.32 9.37 -14.22
CA GLY A 23 -24.04 8.49 -13.09
C GLY A 23 -22.61 7.95 -13.06
N ARG A 24 -21.72 8.49 -13.88
CA ARG A 24 -20.33 8.03 -13.99
C ARG A 24 -19.40 8.86 -13.10
N LEU A 25 -18.37 8.21 -12.56
CA LEU A 25 -17.32 8.91 -11.82
C LEU A 25 -16.52 9.81 -12.76
N LYS A 26 -16.45 11.11 -12.45
CA LYS A 26 -15.60 12.08 -13.14
C LYS A 26 -14.15 11.85 -12.76
N ARG A 27 -13.42 11.05 -13.54
CA ARG A 27 -11.99 10.74 -13.30
C ARG A 27 -11.04 11.89 -13.64
N ASN A 28 -11.51 12.89 -14.39
CA ASN A 28 -10.66 13.97 -14.93
C ASN A 28 -10.14 14.95 -13.87
N ASN A 29 -10.69 14.95 -12.65
CA ASN A 29 -10.27 15.81 -11.54
C ASN A 29 -9.82 15.01 -10.30
N ALA A 30 -9.65 13.70 -10.41
CA ALA A 30 -9.21 12.91 -9.27
C ALA A 30 -7.72 13.18 -9.00
N ASN A 31 -7.43 13.82 -7.87
CA ASN A 31 -6.07 14.00 -7.40
C ASN A 31 -5.45 12.63 -7.12
N SER A 32 -4.24 12.45 -7.58
CA SER A 32 -3.44 11.29 -7.20
C SER A 32 -2.74 11.57 -5.88
N ILE A 33 -2.76 10.58 -4.99
CA ILE A 33 -2.14 10.67 -3.66
C ILE A 33 -1.22 9.45 -3.43
N MET A 34 -0.34 9.56 -2.46
CA MET A 34 0.34 8.36 -1.92
C MET A 34 -0.71 7.45 -1.26
N ASN A 35 -0.62 6.16 -1.50
CA ASN A 35 -1.50 5.20 -0.83
C ASN A 35 -1.47 5.39 0.70
N PRO A 36 -2.61 5.55 1.38
CA PRO A 36 -2.64 5.91 2.81
C PRO A 36 -1.84 4.96 3.70
N VAL A 37 -1.86 3.67 3.44
CA VAL A 37 -1.12 2.71 4.27
C VAL A 37 0.38 2.75 3.99
N ASP A 38 0.80 3.21 2.80
CA ASP A 38 2.22 3.42 2.49
C ASP A 38 2.79 4.61 3.26
N LEU A 39 1.95 5.59 3.66
CA LEU A 39 2.36 6.64 4.61
C LEU A 39 2.75 6.03 5.97
N ASN A 40 2.04 5.00 6.43
CA ASN A 40 2.40 4.29 7.66
C ASN A 40 3.71 3.50 7.50
N ALA A 41 3.95 2.92 6.32
CA ALA A 41 5.20 2.24 6.00
C ALA A 41 6.39 3.22 5.99
N LEU A 42 6.21 4.39 5.38
CA LEU A 42 7.21 5.45 5.37
C LEU A 42 7.50 5.96 6.78
N GLU A 43 6.48 6.21 7.59
CA GLU A 43 6.65 6.62 8.98
C GLU A 43 7.37 5.57 9.82
N ALA A 44 7.11 4.28 9.60
CA ALA A 44 7.81 3.20 10.29
C ALA A 44 9.33 3.27 10.02
N ALA A 45 9.72 3.42 8.75
CA ALA A 45 11.12 3.57 8.35
C ALA A 45 11.75 4.84 8.93
N LEU A 46 11.07 5.99 8.83
CA LEU A 46 11.56 7.27 9.35
C LEU A 46 11.72 7.25 10.88
N SER A 47 10.75 6.70 11.59
CA SER A 47 10.80 6.57 13.05
C SER A 47 11.95 5.65 13.51
N LEU A 48 12.19 4.55 12.81
CA LEU A 48 13.32 3.67 13.09
C LEU A 48 14.65 4.37 12.79
N ARG A 49 14.78 5.03 11.63
CA ARG A 49 15.97 5.82 11.31
C ARG A 49 16.26 6.87 12.37
N ASP A 50 15.26 7.58 12.86
CA ASP A 50 15.41 8.63 13.87
C ASP A 50 15.90 8.07 15.22
N ARG A 51 15.60 6.79 15.52
CA ARG A 51 15.98 6.11 16.76
C ARG A 51 17.36 5.44 16.71
N ILE A 52 17.68 4.79 15.58
CA ILE A 52 18.86 3.94 15.47
C ILE A 52 19.87 4.36 14.41
N GLY A 53 19.55 5.43 13.67
CA GLY A 53 20.36 5.92 12.53
C GLY A 53 20.13 5.11 11.26
N GLY A 54 20.66 5.62 10.16
CA GLY A 54 20.56 4.99 8.84
C GLY A 54 20.03 5.92 7.77
N THR A 55 19.61 5.35 6.64
CA THR A 55 19.04 6.05 5.48
C THR A 55 17.70 5.43 5.08
N VAL A 56 16.78 6.27 4.61
CA VAL A 56 15.46 5.85 4.10
C VAL A 56 15.39 6.14 2.61
N THR A 57 15.40 5.07 1.83
CA THR A 57 15.21 5.10 0.38
C THR A 57 13.75 4.78 0.05
N VAL A 58 13.14 5.54 -0.84
CA VAL A 58 11.75 5.31 -1.26
C VAL A 58 11.69 4.96 -2.73
N ILE A 59 10.93 3.91 -3.06
CA ILE A 59 10.77 3.42 -4.42
C ILE A 59 9.29 3.35 -4.80
N THR A 60 8.97 3.72 -6.03
CA THR A 60 7.65 3.48 -6.63
C THR A 60 7.80 2.95 -8.05
N MET A 61 6.92 2.04 -8.45
CA MET A 61 6.76 1.62 -9.84
C MET A 61 5.48 2.24 -10.40
N GLY A 62 5.63 3.04 -11.45
CA GLY A 62 4.46 3.74 -12.01
C GLY A 62 4.81 4.59 -13.23
N PRO A 63 3.80 5.30 -13.76
CA PRO A 63 4.02 6.27 -14.83
C PRO A 63 4.84 7.48 -14.31
N PRO A 64 5.40 8.31 -15.21
CA PRO A 64 6.21 9.47 -14.80
C PRO A 64 5.54 10.39 -13.76
N GLN A 65 4.21 10.48 -13.76
CA GLN A 65 3.45 11.30 -12.80
C GLN A 65 3.57 10.79 -11.35
N ALA A 66 3.99 9.54 -11.14
CA ALA A 66 4.23 8.98 -9.81
C ALA A 66 5.44 9.62 -9.10
N GLU A 67 6.23 10.46 -9.79
CA GLU A 67 7.21 11.33 -9.16
C GLU A 67 6.59 12.17 -8.03
N ALA A 68 5.35 12.62 -8.18
CA ALA A 68 4.69 13.47 -7.19
C ALA A 68 4.69 12.86 -5.77
N VAL A 69 4.35 11.57 -5.65
CA VAL A 69 4.34 10.89 -4.33
C VAL A 69 5.74 10.64 -3.79
N LEU A 70 6.75 10.51 -4.64
CA LEU A 70 8.15 10.45 -4.21
C LEU A 70 8.61 11.79 -3.63
N ARG A 71 8.23 12.91 -4.28
CA ARG A 71 8.50 14.25 -3.76
C ARG A 71 7.83 14.50 -2.42
N ASP A 72 6.63 13.96 -2.22
CA ASP A 72 5.95 14.05 -0.94
C ASP A 72 6.65 13.20 0.14
N ALA A 73 7.23 12.05 -0.22
CA ALA A 73 8.06 11.26 0.69
C ALA A 73 9.34 12.02 1.12
N VAL A 74 9.98 12.75 0.21
CA VAL A 74 11.11 13.66 0.54
C VAL A 74 10.66 14.74 1.52
N ALA A 75 9.49 15.34 1.31
CA ALA A 75 8.95 16.35 2.21
C ALA A 75 8.71 15.82 3.64
N MET A 76 8.43 14.52 3.77
CA MET A 76 8.31 13.83 5.06
C MET A 76 9.67 13.44 5.64
N GLY A 77 10.74 13.40 4.85
CA GLY A 77 12.09 13.16 5.32
C GLY A 77 12.79 11.94 4.72
N ALA A 78 12.35 11.41 3.59
CA ALA A 78 13.10 10.41 2.83
C ALA A 78 14.42 11.00 2.32
N ASP A 79 15.46 10.16 2.27
CA ASP A 79 16.80 10.56 1.88
C ASP A 79 17.01 10.40 0.36
N ASP A 80 16.60 9.27 -0.21
CA ASP A 80 16.74 8.94 -1.63
C ASP A 80 15.41 8.51 -2.23
N ILE A 81 15.18 8.83 -3.51
CA ILE A 81 13.94 8.49 -4.22
C ILE A 81 14.20 7.86 -5.58
N TYR A 82 13.48 6.75 -5.87
CA TYR A 82 13.60 5.98 -7.10
C TYR A 82 12.25 5.81 -7.78
N LEU A 83 12.20 6.17 -9.06
CA LEU A 83 11.06 5.93 -9.93
C LEU A 83 11.38 4.81 -10.92
N VAL A 84 10.69 3.67 -10.78
CA VAL A 84 10.74 2.56 -11.72
C VAL A 84 9.66 2.79 -12.77
N THR A 85 10.08 3.21 -13.97
CA THR A 85 9.13 3.61 -15.01
C THR A 85 9.61 3.20 -16.39
N ASP A 86 8.76 2.43 -17.08
CA ASP A 86 8.92 2.05 -18.48
C ASP A 86 7.55 1.65 -19.03
N ARG A 87 7.34 1.83 -20.35
CA ARG A 87 6.13 1.31 -21.01
C ARG A 87 6.01 -0.21 -20.93
N ALA A 88 7.17 -0.90 -20.87
CA ALA A 88 7.22 -2.36 -20.73
C ALA A 88 6.63 -2.87 -19.41
N PHE A 89 6.56 -2.04 -18.37
CA PHE A 89 5.97 -2.38 -17.08
C PHE A 89 4.44 -2.20 -17.04
N GLY A 90 3.87 -1.58 -18.07
CA GLY A 90 2.44 -1.27 -18.12
C GLY A 90 1.55 -2.52 -18.06
N GLY A 91 0.46 -2.44 -17.30
CA GLY A 91 -0.53 -3.52 -17.16
C GLY A 91 -0.07 -4.73 -16.33
N ALA A 92 1.02 -4.59 -15.58
CA ALA A 92 1.52 -5.60 -14.67
C ALA A 92 0.50 -5.93 -13.58
N ASP A 93 0.33 -7.22 -13.30
CA ASP A 93 -0.34 -7.70 -12.09
C ASP A 93 0.64 -7.72 -10.90
N THR A 94 0.24 -8.30 -9.77
CA THR A 94 1.08 -8.31 -8.56
C THR A 94 2.39 -9.07 -8.79
N LEU A 95 2.36 -10.21 -9.48
CA LEU A 95 3.54 -11.03 -9.73
C LEU A 95 4.57 -10.30 -10.62
N ALA A 96 4.14 -9.71 -11.72
CA ALA A 96 5.02 -8.96 -12.61
C ALA A 96 5.52 -7.67 -11.96
N THR A 97 4.70 -7.02 -11.11
CA THR A 97 5.07 -5.83 -10.34
C THR A 97 6.12 -6.17 -9.29
N SER A 98 5.91 -7.19 -8.49
CA SER A 98 6.84 -7.60 -7.43
C SER A 98 8.18 -8.07 -8.00
N TYR A 99 8.16 -8.80 -9.11
CA TYR A 99 9.38 -9.19 -9.83
C TYR A 99 10.20 -7.98 -10.30
N THR A 100 9.54 -6.99 -10.89
CA THR A 100 10.18 -5.75 -11.36
C THR A 100 10.75 -4.95 -10.19
N LEU A 101 9.98 -4.80 -9.10
CA LEU A 101 10.44 -4.09 -7.90
C LEU A 101 11.60 -4.83 -7.22
N ALA A 102 11.57 -6.14 -7.12
CA ALA A 102 12.67 -6.92 -6.55
C ALA A 102 13.96 -6.76 -7.36
N ALA A 103 13.88 -6.74 -8.68
CA ALA A 103 15.03 -6.47 -9.54
C ALA A 103 15.58 -5.05 -9.35
N ALA A 104 14.69 -4.05 -9.25
CA ALA A 104 15.09 -2.67 -8.98
C ALA A 104 15.74 -2.52 -7.60
N ILE A 105 15.20 -3.16 -6.56
CA ILE A 105 15.77 -3.20 -5.21
C ILE A 105 17.17 -3.83 -5.23
N SER A 106 17.34 -4.95 -5.93
CA SER A 106 18.64 -5.60 -6.08
C SER A 106 19.67 -4.69 -6.76
N LYS A 107 19.25 -3.92 -7.76
CA LYS A 107 20.10 -2.94 -8.48
C LYS A 107 20.52 -1.78 -7.59
N ILE A 108 19.62 -1.24 -6.78
CA ILE A 108 19.90 -0.15 -5.82
C ILE A 108 20.88 -0.63 -4.75
N GLY A 109 20.81 -1.90 -4.40
CA GLY A 109 21.57 -2.55 -3.34
C GLY A 109 20.67 -3.00 -2.20
N MET A 110 20.82 -4.27 -1.82
CA MET A 110 19.97 -4.90 -0.80
C MET A 110 19.90 -4.06 0.48
N PRO A 111 18.69 -3.63 0.88
CA PRO A 111 18.49 -2.94 2.15
C PRO A 111 18.46 -3.94 3.30
N ASP A 112 18.62 -3.45 4.52
CA ASP A 112 18.45 -4.28 5.72
C ASP A 112 16.96 -4.57 5.97
N LEU A 113 16.09 -3.60 5.70
CA LEU A 113 14.66 -3.73 5.96
C LEU A 113 13.84 -3.01 4.88
N ILE A 114 12.86 -3.73 4.33
CA ILE A 114 11.92 -3.23 3.34
C ILE A 114 10.55 -3.08 3.99
N PHE A 115 9.93 -1.91 3.85
CA PHE A 115 8.58 -1.64 4.29
C PHE A 115 7.62 -1.46 3.12
N CYS A 116 6.42 -2.01 3.25
CA CYS A 116 5.30 -1.80 2.34
C CYS A 116 4.03 -1.56 3.16
N GLY A 117 3.05 -0.82 2.66
CA GLY A 117 1.69 -0.91 3.17
C GLY A 117 1.14 -2.32 3.00
N ILE A 118 0.23 -2.76 3.86
CA ILE A 118 -0.39 -4.08 3.75
C ILE A 118 -1.06 -4.26 2.37
N GLU A 119 -1.70 -3.23 1.86
CA GLU A 119 -2.41 -3.23 0.59
C GLU A 119 -2.54 -1.81 0.02
N SER A 120 -2.97 -1.69 -1.23
CA SER A 120 -3.31 -0.41 -1.84
C SER A 120 -4.82 -0.28 -2.00
N ILE A 121 -5.37 0.93 -1.74
CA ILE A 121 -6.81 1.21 -1.77
C ILE A 121 -7.47 1.03 -3.14
N ASP A 122 -6.70 0.91 -4.22
CA ASP A 122 -7.20 0.74 -5.59
C ASP A 122 -7.36 -0.73 -6.00
N SER A 123 -6.68 -1.66 -5.34
CA SER A 123 -6.68 -3.07 -5.72
C SER A 123 -6.82 -4.07 -4.56
N ASN A 124 -6.43 -3.72 -3.35
CA ASN A 124 -6.60 -4.49 -2.11
C ASN A 124 -6.12 -5.95 -2.21
N THR A 125 -5.00 -6.19 -2.89
CA THR A 125 -4.48 -7.56 -3.11
C THR A 125 -3.64 -8.08 -1.96
N ALA A 126 -2.98 -7.20 -1.20
CA ALA A 126 -2.09 -7.53 -0.09
C ALA A 126 -0.96 -8.52 -0.43
N GLN A 127 -0.49 -8.55 -1.68
CA GLN A 127 0.45 -9.57 -2.18
C GLN A 127 1.87 -9.03 -2.42
N ILE A 128 2.03 -7.73 -2.72
CA ILE A 128 3.30 -7.15 -3.20
C ILE A 128 4.45 -7.37 -2.23
N GLY A 129 4.25 -7.10 -0.94
CA GLY A 129 5.31 -7.29 0.07
C GLY A 129 5.83 -8.73 0.14
N PRO A 130 4.97 -9.73 0.40
CA PRO A 130 5.34 -11.14 0.39
C PRO A 130 5.96 -11.62 -0.92
N GLU A 131 5.45 -11.18 -2.08
CA GLU A 131 5.99 -11.55 -3.38
C GLU A 131 7.39 -10.95 -3.63
N ILE A 132 7.66 -9.73 -3.17
CA ILE A 132 9.01 -9.14 -3.18
C ILE A 132 9.94 -9.99 -2.32
N ALA A 133 9.54 -10.33 -1.10
CA ALA A 133 10.34 -11.14 -0.20
C ALA A 133 10.66 -12.51 -0.80
N ALA A 134 9.66 -13.20 -1.34
CA ALA A 134 9.84 -14.48 -2.00
C ALA A 134 10.78 -14.39 -3.21
N THR A 135 10.68 -13.31 -4.01
CA THR A 135 11.55 -13.10 -5.17
C THR A 135 13.00 -12.82 -4.76
N LEU A 136 13.21 -12.08 -3.68
CA LEU A 136 14.54 -11.77 -3.14
C LEU A 136 15.11 -12.91 -2.28
N GLY A 137 14.32 -13.91 -1.91
CA GLY A 137 14.74 -15.00 -1.04
C GLY A 137 15.03 -14.58 0.40
N ILE A 138 14.30 -13.57 0.91
CA ILE A 138 14.44 -13.03 2.26
C ILE A 138 13.17 -13.28 3.09
N ALA A 139 13.30 -13.10 4.41
CA ALA A 139 12.17 -13.28 5.32
C ALA A 139 11.11 -12.20 5.13
N ASP A 140 9.83 -12.51 5.47
CA ASP A 140 8.76 -11.52 5.53
C ASP A 140 7.83 -11.70 6.73
N VAL A 141 7.23 -10.59 7.14
CA VAL A 141 6.10 -10.55 8.08
C VAL A 141 5.06 -9.58 7.55
N SER A 142 3.84 -10.09 7.37
CA SER A 142 2.71 -9.28 6.89
C SER A 142 1.77 -8.89 8.03
N GLY A 143 1.23 -7.65 7.96
CA GLY A 143 0.24 -7.15 8.89
C GLY A 143 0.81 -6.70 10.22
N ALA A 144 1.97 -6.03 10.21
CA ALA A 144 2.59 -5.49 11.42
C ALA A 144 1.74 -4.38 12.05
N SER A 145 1.38 -4.57 13.32
CA SER A 145 0.70 -3.59 14.18
C SER A 145 1.61 -2.98 15.24
N PHE A 146 2.78 -3.59 15.48
CA PHE A 146 3.80 -3.06 16.36
C PHE A 146 5.18 -3.57 15.92
N ILE A 147 6.21 -2.71 16.04
CA ILE A 147 7.59 -3.03 15.68
C ILE A 147 8.52 -2.51 16.78
N SER A 148 9.41 -3.37 17.27
CA SER A 148 10.46 -3.05 18.19
C SER A 148 11.80 -3.54 17.67
N PHE A 149 12.84 -2.75 17.85
CA PHE A 149 14.21 -3.13 17.52
C PHE A 149 14.97 -3.44 18.82
N GLU A 150 15.53 -4.64 18.92
CA GLU A 150 16.29 -5.04 20.08
C GLU A 150 17.78 -4.68 19.94
N LYS A 151 18.46 -4.47 21.08
CA LYS A 151 19.88 -4.03 21.13
C LYS A 151 20.84 -5.02 20.46
N GLU A 152 20.46 -6.28 20.33
CA GLU A 152 21.27 -7.35 19.71
C GLU A 152 21.04 -7.50 18.21
N GLY A 153 20.28 -6.59 17.58
CA GLY A 153 20.08 -6.56 16.13
C GLY A 153 18.88 -7.36 15.63
N GLY A 154 18.01 -7.84 16.51
CA GLY A 154 16.75 -8.50 16.19
C GLY A 154 15.62 -7.49 15.98
N LEU A 155 14.71 -7.78 15.06
CA LEU A 155 13.47 -7.06 14.87
C LEU A 155 12.32 -7.90 15.43
N ILE A 156 11.62 -7.36 16.43
CA ILE A 156 10.40 -7.99 16.96
C ILE A 156 9.20 -7.30 16.31
N VAL A 157 8.35 -8.10 15.67
CA VAL A 157 7.15 -7.62 15.00
C VAL A 157 5.93 -8.30 15.63
N THR A 158 4.97 -7.51 16.09
CA THR A 158 3.63 -8.02 16.39
C THR A 158 2.77 -7.87 15.16
N ARG A 159 2.21 -8.98 14.65
CA ARG A 159 1.29 -8.98 13.52
C ARG A 159 -0.11 -9.40 13.93
N GLN A 160 -1.10 -8.87 13.24
CA GLN A 160 -2.49 -9.33 13.37
C GLN A 160 -2.74 -10.52 12.44
N ASN A 161 -3.35 -11.57 12.99
CA ASN A 161 -3.75 -12.75 12.24
C ASN A 161 -5.20 -13.11 12.60
N GLY A 162 -6.15 -12.50 11.88
CA GLY A 162 -7.57 -12.60 12.20
C GLY A 162 -7.88 -12.05 13.60
N SER A 163 -8.31 -12.92 14.51
CA SER A 163 -8.65 -12.56 15.90
C SER A 163 -7.46 -12.66 16.87
N SER A 164 -6.29 -13.10 16.42
CA SER A 164 -5.10 -13.28 17.25
C SER A 164 -3.99 -12.30 16.86
N ALA A 165 -3.11 -12.00 17.83
CA ALA A 165 -1.86 -11.31 17.59
C ALA A 165 -0.70 -12.28 17.78
N GLU A 166 0.26 -12.26 16.87
CA GLU A 166 1.45 -13.10 16.89
C GLU A 166 2.68 -12.21 17.03
N VAL A 167 3.60 -12.60 17.90
CA VAL A 167 4.90 -11.94 18.08
C VAL A 167 5.95 -12.76 17.35
N VAL A 168 6.61 -12.15 16.38
CA VAL A 168 7.59 -12.80 15.51
C VAL A 168 8.94 -12.11 15.66
N GLU A 169 9.98 -12.90 15.91
CA GLU A 169 11.37 -12.43 15.78
C GLU A 169 11.82 -12.58 14.33
N LEU A 170 12.29 -11.49 13.74
CA LEU A 170 12.62 -11.41 12.33
C LEU A 170 14.11 -11.16 12.12
N LYS A 171 14.74 -12.04 11.35
CA LYS A 171 16.15 -11.85 10.93
C LYS A 171 16.22 -10.98 9.68
N LEU A 172 17.20 -10.09 9.66
CA LEU A 172 17.45 -9.22 8.51
C LEU A 172 18.37 -9.92 7.47
N PRO A 173 18.25 -9.60 6.18
CA PRO A 173 17.30 -8.68 5.58
C PRO A 173 15.88 -9.24 5.55
N ALA A 174 14.88 -8.34 5.58
CA ALA A 174 13.49 -8.76 5.64
C ALA A 174 12.54 -7.74 4.99
N VAL A 175 11.31 -8.20 4.68
CA VAL A 175 10.17 -7.36 4.28
C VAL A 175 9.13 -7.34 5.39
N VAL A 176 8.60 -6.15 5.70
CA VAL A 176 7.50 -5.99 6.64
C VAL A 176 6.38 -5.20 5.97
N THR A 177 5.19 -5.80 5.90
CA THR A 177 3.99 -5.03 5.52
C THR A 177 3.28 -4.53 6.77
N VAL A 178 2.84 -3.29 6.73
CA VAL A 178 2.32 -2.61 7.92
C VAL A 178 0.82 -2.35 7.83
N LEU A 179 0.16 -2.36 8.99
CA LEU A 179 -1.23 -1.95 9.14
C LEU A 179 -1.32 -0.45 9.45
N PRO A 180 -2.46 0.20 9.18
CA PRO A 180 -2.69 1.61 9.54
C PRO A 180 -2.53 1.90 11.04
N GLU A 181 -2.82 0.90 11.89
CA GLU A 181 -2.75 1.00 13.35
C GLU A 181 -1.32 1.04 13.90
N LEU A 182 -0.30 0.71 13.08
CA LEU A 182 1.09 0.67 13.51
C LEU A 182 1.59 2.00 14.07
N ASN A 183 1.24 3.09 13.40
CA ASN A 183 1.70 4.44 13.75
C ASN A 183 0.77 5.52 13.17
N LYS A 184 1.05 6.75 13.56
CA LYS A 184 0.43 7.93 12.96
C LYS A 184 1.48 8.64 12.10
N PRO A 185 1.32 8.69 10.77
CA PRO A 185 2.28 9.35 9.89
C PRO A 185 2.53 10.80 10.28
N ARG A 186 3.78 11.24 10.25
CA ARG A 186 4.16 12.64 10.46
C ARG A 186 3.70 13.51 9.31
N TYR A 187 3.48 14.78 9.59
CA TYR A 187 3.30 15.78 8.54
C TYR A 187 4.65 16.15 7.90
N SER A 188 4.60 16.52 6.64
CA SER A 188 5.74 17.11 5.95
C SER A 188 6.23 18.38 6.68
N SER A 189 7.53 18.50 6.87
CA SER A 189 8.11 19.69 7.47
C SER A 189 8.13 20.85 6.48
N ILE A 190 8.12 22.11 6.97
CA ILE A 190 8.24 23.29 6.10
C ILE A 190 9.54 23.22 5.28
N LYS A 191 10.65 22.84 5.90
CA LYS A 191 11.94 22.65 5.21
C LYS A 191 11.83 21.55 4.12
N GLY A 192 11.17 20.44 4.42
CA GLY A 192 10.95 19.34 3.48
C GLY A 192 10.10 19.78 2.29
N ILE A 193 9.03 20.53 2.53
CA ILE A 193 8.16 21.05 1.46
C ILE A 193 8.94 21.99 0.52
N LEU A 194 9.75 22.88 1.08
CA LEU A 194 10.54 23.84 0.30
C LEU A 194 11.67 23.14 -0.49
N GLY A 195 12.30 22.12 0.09
CA GLY A 195 13.45 21.41 -0.50
C GLY A 195 13.09 20.19 -1.33
N LYS A 196 11.83 19.76 -1.38
CA LYS A 196 11.44 18.50 -2.06
C LYS A 196 11.74 18.50 -3.58
N GLY A 197 11.82 19.68 -4.19
CA GLY A 197 12.17 19.83 -5.60
C GLY A 197 13.66 19.63 -5.90
N ASP A 198 14.52 19.85 -4.90
CA ASP A 198 15.98 19.79 -5.06
C ASP A 198 16.54 18.36 -4.90
N ALA A 199 15.74 17.42 -4.35
CA ALA A 199 16.15 16.04 -4.21
C ALA A 199 16.37 15.38 -5.58
N GLU A 200 17.47 14.65 -5.71
CA GLU A 200 17.78 13.91 -6.94
C GLU A 200 16.77 12.77 -7.12
N LEU A 201 16.12 12.75 -8.29
CA LEU A 201 15.23 11.66 -8.67
C LEU A 201 16.01 10.66 -9.52
N HIS A 202 16.13 9.43 -9.01
CA HIS A 202 16.73 8.33 -9.76
C HIS A 202 15.66 7.60 -10.56
N ILE A 203 15.86 7.52 -11.87
CA ILE A 203 14.94 6.80 -12.77
C ILE A 203 15.55 5.46 -13.13
N ILE A 204 14.73 4.39 -13.03
CA ILE A 204 15.09 3.03 -13.41
C ILE A 204 14.12 2.58 -14.50
N THR A 205 14.65 2.20 -15.65
CA THR A 205 13.92 1.67 -16.80
C THR A 205 14.14 0.17 -16.96
N ALA A 206 13.43 -0.47 -17.87
CA ALA A 206 13.64 -1.89 -18.17
C ALA A 206 15.06 -2.19 -18.68
N ALA A 207 15.68 -1.23 -19.39
CA ALA A 207 17.05 -1.37 -19.89
C ALA A 207 18.11 -1.34 -18.79
N ASP A 208 17.78 -0.79 -17.63
CA ASP A 208 18.68 -0.69 -16.49
C ASP A 208 18.68 -1.94 -15.62
N LEU A 209 17.74 -2.85 -15.81
CA LEU A 209 17.51 -4.02 -14.97
C LEU A 209 17.96 -5.30 -15.68
N ASP A 210 18.56 -6.20 -14.92
CA ASP A 210 18.81 -7.57 -15.35
C ASP A 210 17.56 -8.42 -15.10
N ILE A 211 16.62 -8.39 -16.05
CA ILE A 211 15.30 -9.00 -15.94
C ILE A 211 14.92 -9.79 -17.20
N ASP A 212 14.16 -10.85 -17.00
CA ASP A 212 13.49 -11.52 -18.10
C ASP A 212 12.28 -10.70 -18.57
N THR A 213 12.34 -10.17 -19.78
CA THR A 213 11.28 -9.36 -20.39
C THR A 213 9.97 -10.12 -20.60
N ALA A 214 10.00 -11.45 -20.55
CA ALA A 214 8.77 -12.26 -20.57
C ALA A 214 8.00 -12.24 -19.23
N ARG A 215 8.66 -11.81 -18.14
CA ARG A 215 8.10 -11.80 -16.78
C ARG A 215 7.66 -10.42 -16.32
N ILE A 216 7.70 -9.39 -17.15
CA ILE A 216 7.32 -8.01 -16.82
C ILE A 216 6.06 -7.57 -17.57
N GLY A 217 5.41 -6.53 -17.02
CA GLY A 217 4.22 -5.92 -17.61
C GLY A 217 3.10 -6.92 -17.86
N ILE A 218 2.26 -6.62 -18.84
CA ILE A 218 1.11 -7.46 -19.18
C ILE A 218 1.51 -8.87 -19.68
N LYS A 219 2.69 -9.02 -20.27
CA LYS A 219 3.17 -10.32 -20.76
C LYS A 219 3.56 -11.25 -19.61
N GLY A 220 4.14 -10.69 -18.56
CA GLY A 220 4.55 -11.44 -17.37
C GLY A 220 3.43 -11.66 -16.36
N SER A 221 2.25 -11.12 -16.62
CA SER A 221 1.09 -11.17 -15.72
C SER A 221 0.23 -12.41 -15.95
N PRO A 222 0.18 -13.39 -15.02
CA PRO A 222 -0.74 -14.51 -15.10
C PRO A 222 -2.21 -14.10 -14.98
N THR A 223 -2.49 -12.94 -14.41
CA THR A 223 -3.84 -12.40 -14.27
C THR A 223 -4.06 -11.19 -15.17
N GLN A 224 -5.27 -11.08 -15.75
CA GLN A 224 -5.65 -9.95 -16.62
C GLN A 224 -7.06 -9.50 -16.35
N VAL A 225 -7.25 -8.18 -16.22
CA VAL A 225 -8.58 -7.57 -16.09
C VAL A 225 -9.30 -7.64 -17.44
N LYS A 226 -10.25 -8.57 -17.58
CA LYS A 226 -11.07 -8.70 -18.80
C LYS A 226 -12.22 -7.72 -18.86
N ARG A 227 -12.82 -7.36 -17.72
CA ARG A 227 -13.99 -6.50 -17.66
C ARG A 227 -14.10 -5.81 -16.31
N VAL A 228 -14.36 -4.51 -16.33
CA VAL A 228 -14.75 -3.70 -15.16
C VAL A 228 -16.24 -3.43 -15.22
N ARG A 229 -16.96 -3.62 -14.12
CA ARG A 229 -18.37 -3.29 -13.98
C ARG A 229 -18.54 -2.36 -12.78
N PRO A 230 -19.36 -1.29 -12.89
CA PRO A 230 -19.70 -0.52 -11.71
C PRO A 230 -20.50 -1.41 -10.74
N VAL A 231 -20.18 -1.32 -9.47
CA VAL A 231 -20.99 -1.93 -8.42
C VAL A 231 -22.19 -1.01 -8.21
N VAL A 232 -23.37 -1.49 -8.56
CA VAL A 232 -24.63 -0.82 -8.22
C VAL A 232 -25.03 -1.33 -6.83
N PRO A 233 -25.04 -0.47 -5.80
CA PRO A 233 -25.50 -0.90 -4.49
C PRO A 233 -26.95 -1.42 -4.61
N PRO A 234 -27.30 -2.53 -3.94
CA PRO A 234 -28.69 -2.96 -3.90
C PRO A 234 -29.55 -1.83 -3.32
N GLN A 235 -30.69 -1.57 -3.95
CA GLN A 235 -31.66 -0.65 -3.37
C GLN A 235 -32.08 -1.23 -2.03
N LYS A 236 -31.70 -0.52 -0.96
CA LYS A 236 -32.12 -0.88 0.39
C LYS A 236 -33.54 -0.32 0.57
N GLU A 237 -34.49 -1.18 0.86
CA GLU A 237 -35.77 -0.74 1.42
C GLU A 237 -35.47 -0.19 2.82
N ASN A 238 -35.70 1.11 3.00
CA ASN A 238 -35.57 1.72 4.31
C ASN A 238 -36.82 1.38 5.10
N LEU A 239 -36.70 0.47 6.07
CA LEU A 239 -37.75 0.22 7.05
C LEU A 239 -37.65 1.29 8.13
N ARG A 240 -38.65 2.18 8.21
CA ARG A 240 -38.77 3.14 9.29
C ARG A 240 -39.67 2.53 10.36
N ILE A 241 -39.13 2.31 11.54
CA ILE A 241 -39.83 1.74 12.69
C ILE A 241 -40.27 2.90 13.58
N GLU A 242 -41.55 3.09 13.73
CA GLU A 242 -42.16 4.15 14.56
C GLU A 242 -43.09 3.57 15.65
N GLU A 243 -42.58 2.61 16.42
CA GLU A 243 -43.34 2.04 17.52
C GLU A 243 -43.25 2.93 18.77
N LYS A 244 -44.32 2.93 19.56
CA LYS A 244 -44.40 3.73 20.79
C LYS A 244 -43.62 3.07 21.93
N ASP A 245 -43.47 1.74 21.88
CA ASP A 245 -42.72 0.97 22.86
C ASP A 245 -41.27 0.77 22.37
N PRO A 246 -40.26 1.21 23.12
CA PRO A 246 -38.87 0.97 22.79
C PRO A 246 -38.50 -0.51 22.59
N GLN A 247 -39.14 -1.41 23.32
CA GLN A 247 -38.89 -2.86 23.21
C GLN A 247 -39.39 -3.40 21.86
N GLU A 248 -40.58 -3.03 21.43
CA GLU A 248 -41.11 -3.41 20.12
C GLU A 248 -40.23 -2.85 18.99
N SER A 249 -39.71 -1.62 19.13
CA SER A 249 -38.80 -1.02 18.18
C SER A 249 -37.48 -1.78 18.04
N VAL A 250 -37.03 -2.47 19.08
CA VAL A 250 -35.80 -3.30 19.06
C VAL A 250 -36.08 -4.70 18.50
N ASP A 251 -37.23 -5.28 18.82
CA ASP A 251 -37.58 -6.66 18.43
C ASP A 251 -37.82 -6.78 16.90
N ILE A 252 -38.34 -5.74 16.27
CA ILE A 252 -38.59 -5.71 14.81
C ILE A 252 -37.30 -5.89 14.01
N PRO A 253 -36.19 -5.12 14.20
CA PRO A 253 -34.93 -5.32 13.46
C PRO A 253 -34.35 -6.72 13.69
N VAL A 254 -34.43 -7.26 14.89
CA VAL A 254 -33.90 -8.58 15.23
C VAL A 254 -34.62 -9.67 14.44
N SER A 255 -35.97 -9.65 14.46
CA SER A 255 -36.76 -10.61 13.70
C SER A 255 -36.55 -10.51 12.19
N TYR A 256 -36.44 -9.27 11.64
CA TYR A 256 -36.23 -9.02 10.23
C TYR A 256 -34.84 -9.49 9.74
N THR A 257 -33.80 -9.29 10.54
CA THR A 257 -32.44 -9.79 10.22
C THR A 257 -32.35 -11.31 10.30
N HIS A 258 -33.03 -11.94 11.26
CA HIS A 258 -33.07 -13.40 11.37
C HIS A 258 -33.85 -14.06 10.21
N LEU A 259 -34.97 -13.50 9.79
CA LEU A 259 -35.75 -14.03 8.68
C LEU A 259 -34.94 -13.98 7.36
N ARG A 260 -34.24 -12.88 7.05
CA ARG A 260 -33.43 -12.76 5.84
C ARG A 260 -32.15 -13.61 5.85
N ALA A 261 -31.58 -13.91 7.00
CA ALA A 261 -30.42 -14.81 7.09
C ALA A 261 -30.72 -16.24 6.59
N HIS A 262 -32.00 -16.65 6.60
CA HIS A 262 -32.46 -17.94 6.10
C HIS A 262 -32.89 -17.95 4.61
N GLU A 263 -33.06 -16.80 3.99
CA GLU A 263 -33.47 -16.67 2.57
C GLU A 263 -32.29 -16.63 1.59
N THR A 264 -31.06 -16.48 2.07
CA THR A 264 -29.84 -16.54 1.25
C THR A 264 -29.27 -17.97 1.22
N LYS A 265 -29.96 -18.87 0.49
CA LYS A 265 -29.41 -20.17 0.05
C LYS A 265 -29.28 -20.21 -1.46
#